data_280db3ac286130a08fb72f08e8f3b7cc
#
_entry.id   280db3ac286130a08fb72f08e8f3b7cc
#
_cell.length_a   1.000
_cell.length_b   1.000
_cell.length_c   1.000
_cell.angle_alpha   90.00
_cell.angle_beta   90.00
_cell.angle_gamma   90.00
#
_symmetry.space_group_name_H-M   'P 1'
#
loop_
_entity.id
_entity.type
_entity.pdbx_description
1 polymer ?
#
loop_
_entity_poly.entity_id
_entity_poly.type
_entity_poly.pdbx_seq_one_letter_code
_entity_poly.pdbx_strand_id
1 'polypeptide(L)'
;MALGNQQLVATSTYSYVQVIDAAANYFKHRDEWRGSWTQFDPASRQGKTVAIITAVGAKQGSTGNMRTGVNALGISNYRNLTILYDHIASWANNVATAYESELRRFNLI
;
A
#
# COMPACT_ATOMS: atom_id res chain seq x y z
N MET A 1 -7.74 10.58 -5.54
CA MET A 1 -9.13 10.25 -5.33
C MET A 1 -9.38 9.30 -4.19
N ALA A 2 -9.76 8.03 -4.44
CA ALA A 2 -10.06 7.10 -3.36
C ALA A 2 -8.90 6.91 -2.40
N LEU A 3 -7.66 6.85 -2.90
CA LEU A 3 -6.48 6.69 -2.05
C LEU A 3 -6.17 7.94 -1.22
N GLY A 4 -6.66 9.12 -1.63
CA GLY A 4 -6.47 10.36 -0.88
C GLY A 4 -7.28 10.44 0.41
N ASN A 5 -8.27 9.56 0.58
CA ASN A 5 -9.11 9.50 1.77
C ASN A 5 -8.63 8.48 2.79
N GLN A 6 -7.37 8.03 2.68
CA GLN A 6 -6.83 6.98 3.52
C GLN A 6 -6.05 7.53 4.69
N GLN A 7 -6.09 6.79 5.79
CA GLN A 7 -5.22 7.01 6.92
C GLN A 7 -3.78 6.74 6.50
N LEU A 8 -2.86 7.63 6.87
CA LEU A 8 -1.45 7.48 6.53
C LEU A 8 -0.75 6.50 7.46
N VAL A 9 0.23 5.80 6.94
CA VAL A 9 1.17 5.01 7.73
C VAL A 9 2.03 5.99 8.55
N ALA A 10 2.18 5.74 9.85
CA ALA A 10 2.73 6.69 10.81
C ALA A 10 4.10 7.27 10.44
N THR A 11 4.94 6.50 9.74
CA THR A 11 6.30 6.90 9.39
C THR A 11 6.46 7.30 7.93
N SER A 12 5.36 7.50 7.21
CA SER A 12 5.42 7.82 5.78
C SER A 12 4.27 8.74 5.38
N THR A 13 4.35 9.25 4.13
CA THR A 13 3.27 10.02 3.51
C THR A 13 2.29 9.12 2.76
N TYR A 14 2.50 7.80 2.78
CA TYR A 14 1.66 6.85 2.07
C TYR A 14 0.55 6.31 2.97
N SER A 15 -0.61 6.06 2.38
CA SER A 15 -1.74 5.46 3.09
C SER A 15 -1.52 3.97 3.34
N TYR A 16 -2.28 3.41 4.28
CA TYR A 16 -2.25 1.97 4.53
C TYR A 16 -2.55 1.17 3.26
N VAL A 17 -3.53 1.61 2.46
CA VAL A 17 -3.89 0.91 1.23
C VAL A 17 -2.76 0.95 0.21
N GLN A 18 -2.08 2.10 0.09
CA GLN A 18 -0.92 2.20 -0.81
C GLN A 18 0.20 1.26 -0.39
N VAL A 19 0.48 1.17 0.91
CA VAL A 19 1.51 0.26 1.43
C VAL A 19 1.11 -1.20 1.23
N ILE A 20 -0.14 -1.56 1.49
CA ILE A 20 -0.65 -2.92 1.27
C ILE A 20 -0.53 -3.31 -0.20
N ASP A 21 -0.97 -2.44 -1.10
CA ASP A 21 -0.89 -2.68 -2.54
C ASP A 21 0.56 -2.83 -3.00
N ALA A 22 1.44 -1.95 -2.55
CA ALA A 22 2.85 -2.00 -2.92
C ALA A 22 3.53 -3.27 -2.38
N ALA A 23 3.25 -3.67 -1.15
CA ALA A 23 3.79 -4.88 -0.56
C ALA A 23 3.33 -6.13 -1.34
N ALA A 24 2.05 -6.18 -1.71
CA ALA A 24 1.51 -7.29 -2.49
C ALA A 24 2.15 -7.34 -3.88
N ASN A 25 2.31 -6.20 -4.53
CA ASN A 25 2.93 -6.12 -5.85
C ASN A 25 4.41 -6.54 -5.80
N TYR A 26 5.14 -6.09 -4.79
CA TYR A 26 6.52 -6.50 -4.55
C TYR A 26 6.61 -8.01 -4.37
N PHE A 27 5.81 -8.57 -3.49
CA PHE A 27 5.84 -10.00 -3.19
C PHE A 27 5.54 -10.83 -4.44
N LYS A 28 4.57 -10.39 -5.24
CA LYS A 28 4.16 -11.10 -6.46
C LYS A 28 5.24 -11.06 -7.55
N HIS A 29 5.94 -9.94 -7.71
CA HIS A 29 6.78 -9.69 -8.88
C HIS A 29 8.28 -9.60 -8.58
N ARG A 30 8.70 -9.67 -7.32
CA ARG A 30 10.10 -9.45 -6.94
C ARG A 30 11.10 -10.31 -7.71
N ASP A 31 10.72 -11.54 -8.04
CA ASP A 31 11.61 -12.46 -8.74
C ASP A 31 11.79 -12.10 -10.21
N GLU A 32 10.91 -11.26 -10.74
CA GLU A 32 10.99 -10.75 -12.12
C GLU A 32 11.85 -9.49 -12.23
N TRP A 33 12.09 -8.82 -11.11
CA TRP A 33 12.80 -7.54 -11.12
C TRP A 33 14.29 -7.75 -11.29
N ARG A 34 14.89 -6.99 -12.21
CA ARG A 34 16.30 -7.05 -12.52
C ARG A 34 16.95 -5.71 -12.24
N GLY A 35 18.21 -5.75 -11.77
CA GLY A 35 18.99 -4.55 -11.51
C GLY A 35 18.76 -3.93 -10.16
N SER A 36 19.38 -2.77 -9.96
CA SER A 36 19.29 -2.04 -8.70
C SER A 36 17.95 -1.29 -8.59
N TRP A 37 17.35 -1.32 -7.43
CA TRP A 37 16.12 -0.56 -7.16
C TRP A 37 16.30 0.94 -7.40
N THR A 38 17.50 1.46 -7.14
CA THR A 38 17.79 2.89 -7.33
C THR A 38 17.82 3.31 -8.79
N GLN A 39 17.89 2.35 -9.71
CA GLN A 39 17.94 2.59 -11.14
C GLN A 39 16.57 2.40 -11.82
N PHE A 40 15.56 1.99 -11.09
CA PHE A 40 14.22 1.86 -11.67
C PHE A 40 13.66 3.25 -11.98
N ASP A 41 13.00 3.36 -13.13
CA ASP A 41 12.30 4.58 -13.51
C ASP A 41 11.23 4.90 -12.45
N PRO A 42 11.31 6.07 -11.78
CA PRO A 42 10.33 6.43 -10.75
C PRO A 42 8.88 6.49 -11.26
N ALA A 43 8.69 6.68 -12.56
CA ALA A 43 7.36 6.71 -13.16
C ALA A 43 6.84 5.31 -13.48
N SER A 44 7.71 4.28 -13.49
CA SER A 44 7.30 2.92 -13.74
C SER A 44 6.55 2.33 -12.55
N ARG A 45 5.79 1.26 -12.79
CA ARG A 45 5.11 0.55 -11.70
C ARG A 45 6.11 -0.01 -10.69
N GLN A 46 7.22 -0.56 -11.16
CA GLN A 46 8.29 -1.06 -10.29
C GLN A 46 8.87 0.07 -9.44
N GLY A 47 9.19 1.21 -10.05
CA GLY A 47 9.75 2.35 -9.35
C GLY A 47 8.79 2.92 -8.30
N LYS A 48 7.51 3.01 -8.62
CA LYS A 48 6.49 3.46 -7.68
C LYS A 48 6.35 2.50 -6.49
N THR A 49 6.36 1.20 -6.77
CA THR A 49 6.30 0.17 -5.72
C THR A 49 7.52 0.26 -4.81
N VAL A 50 8.71 0.36 -5.38
CA VAL A 50 9.96 0.49 -4.62
C VAL A 50 9.95 1.74 -3.74
N ALA A 51 9.48 2.87 -4.27
CA ALA A 51 9.40 4.11 -3.49
C ALA A 51 8.53 3.92 -2.24
N ILE A 52 7.41 3.24 -2.38
CA ILE A 52 6.50 3.01 -1.25
C ILE A 52 7.09 2.05 -0.23
N ILE A 53 7.59 0.89 -0.67
CA ILE A 53 8.11 -0.12 0.27
C ILE A 53 9.39 0.35 0.97
N THR A 54 10.25 1.11 0.29
CA THR A 54 11.44 1.65 0.92
C THR A 54 11.10 2.74 1.94
N ALA A 55 10.03 3.50 1.71
CA ALA A 55 9.56 4.51 2.65
C ALA A 55 9.15 3.90 3.99
N VAL A 56 8.72 2.63 4.00
CA VAL A 56 8.33 1.92 5.23
C VAL A 56 9.41 0.97 5.73
N GLY A 57 10.62 1.03 5.16
CA GLY A 57 11.79 0.36 5.70
C GLY A 57 12.30 -0.84 4.92
N ALA A 58 11.69 -1.20 3.80
CA ALA A 58 12.19 -2.31 2.98
C ALA A 58 13.55 -1.95 2.35
N LYS A 59 14.38 -2.97 2.17
CA LYS A 59 15.72 -2.82 1.58
C LYS A 59 15.95 -3.90 0.54
N GLN A 60 16.59 -3.50 -0.56
CA GLN A 60 16.96 -4.46 -1.60
C GLN A 60 17.86 -5.55 -1.00
N GLY A 61 17.57 -6.80 -1.35
CA GLY A 61 18.36 -7.94 -0.89
C GLY A 61 18.00 -8.45 0.50
N SER A 62 17.11 -7.78 1.23
CA SER A 62 16.66 -8.24 2.53
C SER A 62 15.58 -9.31 2.39
N THR A 63 15.69 -10.39 3.16
CA THR A 63 14.67 -11.43 3.21
C THR A 63 13.51 -11.07 4.14
N GLY A 64 13.65 -9.99 4.92
CA GLY A 64 12.65 -9.57 5.90
C GLY A 64 11.68 -8.49 5.43
N ASN A 65 11.64 -8.18 4.14
CA ASN A 65 10.85 -7.05 3.64
C ASN A 65 9.35 -7.20 3.87
N MET A 66 8.80 -8.41 3.79
CA MET A 66 7.38 -8.62 4.09
C MET A 66 7.07 -8.36 5.56
N ARG A 67 7.92 -8.82 6.46
CA ARG A 67 7.78 -8.54 7.89
C ARG A 67 7.86 -7.04 8.16
N THR A 68 8.81 -6.38 7.53
CA THR A 68 8.97 -4.92 7.65
C THR A 68 7.70 -4.18 7.21
N GLY A 69 7.13 -4.57 6.06
CA GLY A 69 5.90 -3.98 5.57
C GLY A 69 4.72 -4.22 6.51
N VAL A 70 4.58 -5.44 7.00
CA VAL A 70 3.51 -5.81 7.93
C VAL A 70 3.65 -5.03 9.24
N ASN A 71 4.87 -4.88 9.77
CA ASN A 71 5.11 -4.11 10.99
C ASN A 71 4.79 -2.63 10.78
N ALA A 72 5.07 -2.07 9.62
CA ALA A 72 4.76 -0.68 9.30
C ALA A 72 3.25 -0.42 9.33
N LEU A 73 2.45 -1.43 9.06
CA LEU A 73 0.99 -1.34 9.13
C LEU A 73 0.45 -1.46 10.58
N GLY A 74 1.34 -1.59 11.56
CA GLY A 74 0.95 -1.72 12.95
C GLY A 74 0.65 -3.15 13.38
N ILE A 75 0.99 -4.14 12.56
CA ILE A 75 0.77 -5.55 12.86
C ILE A 75 2.04 -6.14 13.44
N SER A 76 2.12 -6.23 14.76
CA SER A 76 3.29 -6.79 15.45
C SER A 76 3.32 -8.32 15.42
N ASN A 77 2.17 -8.95 15.20
CA ASN A 77 2.03 -10.39 15.08
C ASN A 77 1.25 -10.69 13.80
N TYR A 78 1.96 -11.16 12.78
CA TYR A 78 1.35 -11.43 11.47
C TYR A 78 0.37 -12.59 11.47
N ARG A 79 0.20 -13.31 12.60
CA ARG A 79 -0.89 -14.28 12.76
C ARG A 79 -2.22 -13.60 13.06
N ASN A 80 -2.17 -12.37 13.56
CA ASN A 80 -3.37 -11.58 13.79
C ASN A 80 -3.60 -10.64 12.62
N LEU A 81 -4.37 -11.08 11.64
CA LEU A 81 -4.66 -10.32 10.43
C LEU A 81 -5.89 -9.42 10.57
N THR A 82 -6.50 -9.35 11.76
CA THR A 82 -7.68 -8.52 11.99
C THR A 82 -7.38 -7.05 11.68
N ILE A 83 -6.21 -6.55 12.09
CA ILE A 83 -5.80 -5.17 11.83
C ILE A 83 -5.75 -4.91 10.32
N LEU A 84 -5.16 -5.82 9.56
CA LEU A 84 -5.09 -5.70 8.11
C LEU A 84 -6.49 -5.70 7.48
N TYR A 85 -7.34 -6.62 7.92
CA TYR A 85 -8.72 -6.68 7.47
C TYR A 85 -9.45 -5.37 7.76
N ASP A 86 -9.30 -4.82 8.96
CA ASP A 86 -9.96 -3.58 9.36
C ASP A 86 -9.54 -2.41 8.49
N HIS A 87 -8.25 -2.30 8.13
CA HIS A 87 -7.78 -1.27 7.21
C HIS A 87 -8.40 -1.42 5.82
N ILE A 88 -8.46 -2.64 5.31
CA ILE A 88 -9.04 -2.89 3.98
C ILE A 88 -10.54 -2.61 4.00
N ALA A 89 -11.26 -3.07 5.02
CA ALA A 89 -12.69 -2.84 5.15
C ALA A 89 -13.02 -1.35 5.28
N SER A 90 -12.25 -0.62 6.08
CA SER A 90 -12.41 0.82 6.26
C SER A 90 -12.19 1.54 4.93
N TRP A 91 -11.15 1.18 4.19
CA TRP A 91 -10.90 1.76 2.88
C TRP A 91 -12.04 1.50 1.91
N ALA A 92 -12.53 0.26 1.86
CA ALA A 92 -13.63 -0.11 0.96
C ALA A 92 -14.88 0.69 1.27
N ASN A 93 -15.21 0.89 2.56
CA ASN A 93 -16.34 1.71 2.96
C ASN A 93 -16.15 3.17 2.55
N ASN A 94 -14.95 3.72 2.71
CA ASN A 94 -14.66 5.10 2.35
C ASN A 94 -14.78 5.30 0.83
N VAL A 95 -14.29 4.35 0.05
CA VAL A 95 -14.42 4.40 -1.42
C VAL A 95 -15.88 4.31 -1.84
N ALA A 96 -16.65 3.41 -1.25
CA ALA A 96 -18.07 3.25 -1.57
C ALA A 96 -18.84 4.53 -1.25
N THR A 97 -18.58 5.15 -0.09
CA THR A 97 -19.23 6.39 0.32
C THR A 97 -18.88 7.54 -0.63
N ALA A 98 -17.60 7.67 -1.00
CA ALA A 98 -17.17 8.71 -1.91
C ALA A 98 -17.80 8.54 -3.30
N TYR A 99 -17.86 7.31 -3.79
CA TYR A 99 -18.47 7.00 -5.08
C TYR A 99 -19.96 7.30 -5.08
N GLU A 100 -20.67 6.92 -4.02
CA GLU A 100 -22.09 7.22 -3.88
C GLU A 100 -22.34 8.73 -3.87
N SER A 101 -21.52 9.49 -3.15
CA SER A 101 -21.62 10.95 -3.12
C SER A 101 -21.45 11.57 -4.49
N GLU A 102 -20.50 11.06 -5.29
CA GLU A 102 -20.30 11.51 -6.67
C GLU A 102 -21.52 11.22 -7.54
N LEU A 103 -22.10 10.03 -7.42
CA LEU A 103 -23.28 9.66 -8.20
C LEU A 103 -24.47 10.55 -7.86
N ARG A 104 -24.68 10.86 -6.57
CA ARG A 104 -25.74 11.76 -6.13
C ARG A 104 -25.53 13.17 -6.65
N ARG A 105 -24.29 13.64 -6.61
CA ARG A 105 -23.91 14.97 -7.10
C ARG A 105 -24.27 15.17 -8.56
N PHE A 106 -24.18 14.11 -9.37
CA PHE A 106 -24.50 14.16 -10.80
C PHE A 106 -25.90 13.63 -11.12
N ASN A 107 -26.73 13.41 -10.10
CA ASN A 107 -28.11 12.92 -10.25
C ASN A 107 -28.19 11.56 -10.97
N LEU A 108 -27.23 10.69 -10.70
CA LEU A 108 -27.18 9.36 -11.31
C LEU A 108 -27.86 8.28 -10.47
N ILE A 109 -28.19 8.61 -9.23
CA ILE A 109 -28.94 7.73 -8.32
C ILE A 109 -29.91 8.54 -7.46
#